data_24a39f8b7c725b8310e0ca5815487f79
#
_entry.id   24a39f8b7c725b8310e0ca5815487f79
#
_cell.length_a   1.000
_cell.length_b   1.000
_cell.length_c   1.000
_cell.angle_alpha   90.00
_cell.angle_beta   90.00
_cell.angle_gamma   90.00
#
_symmetry.space_group_name_H-M   'P 1'
#
loop_
_entity.id
_entity.type
_entity.pdbx_description
1 polymer ?
#
loop_
_entity_poly.entity_id
_entity_poly.type
_entity_poly.pdbx_seq_one_letter_code
_entity_poly.pdbx_strand_id
1 'polypeptide(L)'
;MSRPSPTPVPTPTAIVKLGGSLLDLPDLAQRLDLLRPAWGPRPLMVVGGGAAADLVREWDRQHRLGEERAHWLALDALALTARLVESVWSPAHVTQREDQQRAWEQERVPLVPAREWLEAAIRRETPAPPHTWNTTTDTIAAWIASLTQAESLWLLKSVPCPASLARATQLDLVDPHFAEWSPAGLLIHWVNLRDSTPQQLMLDRPERPGVATPGLCD
;
A
#
# COMPACT_ATOMS: atom_id res chain seq x y z
N MET A 1 29.89 24.20 -9.51
CA MET A 1 29.87 22.74 -9.34
C MET A 1 28.40 22.29 -9.49
N SER A 2 28.07 21.67 -10.62
CA SER A 2 26.72 21.13 -10.88
C SER A 2 26.48 19.96 -9.95
N ARG A 3 25.36 19.98 -9.21
CA ARG A 3 24.90 18.82 -8.45
C ARG A 3 24.71 17.65 -9.44
N PRO A 4 25.22 16.44 -9.14
CA PRO A 4 24.92 15.28 -9.97
C PRO A 4 23.41 15.09 -10.03
N SER A 5 22.88 14.83 -11.23
CA SER A 5 21.47 14.48 -11.39
C SER A 5 21.16 13.28 -10.50
N PRO A 6 20.04 13.31 -9.74
CA PRO A 6 19.70 12.17 -8.91
C PRO A 6 19.54 10.92 -9.79
N THR A 7 20.23 9.85 -9.41
CA THR A 7 20.08 8.54 -10.07
C THR A 7 18.60 8.14 -9.98
N PRO A 8 17.96 7.75 -11.08
CA PRO A 8 16.56 7.32 -11.03
C PRO A 8 16.42 6.11 -10.08
N VAL A 9 15.50 6.19 -9.15
CA VAL A 9 15.19 5.07 -8.24
C VAL A 9 14.61 3.93 -9.07
N PRO A 10 15.13 2.71 -8.98
CA PRO A 10 14.61 1.57 -9.72
C PRO A 10 13.14 1.31 -9.43
N THR A 11 12.41 0.84 -10.45
CA THR A 11 11.00 0.46 -10.31
C THR A 11 10.85 -0.72 -9.35
N PRO A 12 9.96 -0.65 -8.35
CA PRO A 12 9.61 -1.79 -7.52
C PRO A 12 9.01 -2.94 -8.35
N THR A 13 9.35 -4.18 -8.03
CA THR A 13 8.69 -5.37 -8.63
C THR A 13 7.29 -5.59 -8.07
N ALA A 14 7.11 -5.27 -6.79
CA ALA A 14 5.83 -5.40 -6.11
C ALA A 14 5.64 -4.30 -5.07
N ILE A 15 4.41 -3.79 -4.99
CA ILE A 15 3.93 -3.09 -3.79
C ILE A 15 3.20 -4.12 -2.93
N VAL A 16 3.58 -4.23 -1.66
CA VAL A 16 2.98 -5.18 -0.72
C VAL A 16 2.22 -4.39 0.34
N LYS A 17 0.90 -4.49 0.35
CA LYS A 17 0.08 -3.90 1.41
C LYS A 17 -0.17 -4.94 2.51
N LEU A 18 0.37 -4.71 3.67
CA LEU A 18 0.09 -5.52 4.87
C LEU A 18 -1.12 -4.95 5.61
N GLY A 19 -2.19 -5.74 5.74
CA GLY A 19 -3.39 -5.35 6.48
C GLY A 19 -3.11 -5.12 7.96
N GLY A 20 -3.60 -3.99 8.52
CA GLY A 20 -3.40 -3.68 9.95
C GLY A 20 -4.01 -4.72 10.90
N SER A 21 -5.05 -5.41 10.48
CA SER A 21 -5.66 -6.53 11.23
C SER A 21 -4.79 -7.79 11.32
N LEU A 22 -3.65 -7.83 10.61
CA LEU A 22 -2.71 -8.95 10.65
C LEU A 22 -1.58 -8.74 11.67
N LEU A 23 -1.48 -7.55 12.25
CA LEU A 23 -0.41 -7.20 13.19
C LEU A 23 -0.50 -7.92 14.53
N ASP A 24 -1.63 -8.57 14.82
CA ASP A 24 -1.85 -9.41 15.98
C ASP A 24 -1.43 -10.88 15.76
N LEU A 25 -0.98 -11.26 14.55
CA LEU A 25 -0.52 -12.61 14.26
C LEU A 25 0.81 -12.89 14.95
N PRO A 26 0.89 -13.91 15.85
CA PRO A 26 2.12 -14.20 16.56
C PRO A 26 3.22 -14.77 15.65
N ASP A 27 2.84 -15.36 14.52
CA ASP A 27 3.72 -15.96 13.50
C ASP A 27 3.82 -15.09 12.23
N LEU A 28 3.54 -13.78 12.34
CA LEU A 28 3.56 -12.83 11.21
C LEU A 28 4.87 -12.89 10.42
N ALA A 29 6.02 -12.87 11.10
CA ALA A 29 7.33 -12.89 10.47
C ALA A 29 7.53 -14.14 9.59
N GLN A 30 7.17 -15.32 10.09
CA GLN A 30 7.29 -16.58 9.36
C GLN A 30 6.39 -16.61 8.13
N ARG A 31 5.16 -16.06 8.23
CA ARG A 31 4.22 -15.96 7.11
C ARG A 31 4.71 -15.02 6.04
N LEU A 32 5.33 -13.90 6.42
CA LEU A 32 5.95 -12.95 5.49
C LEU A 32 7.16 -13.57 4.78
N ASP A 33 8.00 -14.34 5.50
CA ASP A 33 9.15 -15.04 4.91
C ASP A 33 8.72 -16.05 3.85
N LEU A 34 7.61 -16.75 4.05
CA LEU A 34 7.07 -17.71 3.08
C LEU A 34 6.61 -17.03 1.78
N LEU A 35 6.09 -15.80 1.86
CA LEU A 35 5.58 -15.07 0.70
C LEU A 35 6.65 -14.22 0.00
N ARG A 36 7.68 -13.79 0.73
CA ARG A 36 8.71 -12.86 0.25
C ARG A 36 9.32 -13.25 -1.11
N PRO A 37 9.65 -14.52 -1.39
CA PRO A 37 10.23 -14.90 -2.68
C PRO A 37 9.33 -14.58 -3.89
N ALA A 38 8.02 -14.55 -3.71
CA ALA A 38 7.05 -14.27 -4.77
C ALA A 38 6.94 -12.77 -5.12
N TRP A 39 7.45 -11.87 -4.28
CA TRP A 39 7.39 -10.41 -4.52
C TRP A 39 8.50 -9.90 -5.46
N GLY A 40 9.43 -10.76 -5.85
CA GLY A 40 10.57 -10.38 -6.68
C GLY A 40 11.67 -9.64 -5.90
N PRO A 41 12.69 -9.13 -6.61
CA PRO A 41 13.91 -8.60 -5.98
C PRO A 41 13.75 -7.21 -5.36
N ARG A 42 12.73 -6.46 -5.72
CA ARG A 42 12.53 -5.07 -5.27
C ARG A 42 11.12 -4.84 -4.70
N PRO A 43 10.70 -5.55 -3.65
CA PRO A 43 9.42 -5.28 -3.01
C PRO A 43 9.47 -3.95 -2.25
N LEU A 44 8.32 -3.30 -2.17
CA LEU A 44 8.10 -2.10 -1.35
C LEU A 44 6.83 -2.31 -0.53
N MET A 45 6.89 -2.16 0.79
CA MET A 45 5.76 -2.52 1.66
C MET A 45 5.09 -1.29 2.27
N VAL A 46 3.74 -1.31 2.30
CA VAL A 46 2.89 -0.36 3.00
C VAL A 46 2.16 -1.08 4.13
N VAL A 47 2.33 -0.63 5.36
CA VAL A 47 1.72 -1.25 6.54
C VAL A 47 0.45 -0.53 6.94
N GLY A 48 -0.63 -1.27 7.18
CA GLY A 48 -1.90 -0.72 7.65
C GLY A 48 -1.87 -0.35 9.14
N GLY A 49 -2.74 0.57 9.54
CA GLY A 49 -2.74 1.15 10.88
C GLY A 49 -3.26 0.23 12.00
N GLY A 50 -4.13 -0.75 11.69
CA GLY A 50 -4.69 -1.65 12.70
C GLY A 50 -5.27 -0.91 13.89
N ALA A 51 -5.08 -1.45 15.09
CA ALA A 51 -5.56 -0.85 16.35
C ALA A 51 -5.05 0.58 16.59
N ALA A 52 -3.89 0.95 16.06
CA ALA A 52 -3.38 2.32 16.18
C ALA A 52 -4.23 3.32 15.38
N ALA A 53 -4.68 2.95 14.19
CA ALA A 53 -5.61 3.79 13.42
C ALA A 53 -7.02 3.81 14.04
N ASP A 54 -7.46 2.71 14.66
CA ASP A 54 -8.74 2.67 15.36
C ASP A 54 -8.76 3.60 16.58
N LEU A 55 -7.64 3.72 17.28
CA LEU A 55 -7.47 4.71 18.34
C LEU A 55 -7.61 6.15 17.81
N VAL A 56 -7.06 6.45 16.64
CA VAL A 56 -7.23 7.77 16.00
C VAL A 56 -8.69 8.03 15.63
N ARG A 57 -9.43 7.03 15.12
CA ARG A 57 -10.88 7.15 14.86
C ARG A 57 -11.66 7.48 16.13
N GLU A 58 -11.29 6.83 17.24
CA GLU A 58 -11.91 7.11 18.54
C GLU A 58 -11.64 8.55 18.99
N TRP A 59 -10.41 9.04 18.86
CA TRP A 59 -10.08 10.44 19.17
C TRP A 59 -10.79 11.43 18.24
N ASP A 60 -10.89 11.14 16.95
CA ASP A 60 -11.64 11.99 16.02
C ASP A 60 -13.12 12.10 16.45
N ARG A 61 -13.73 10.97 16.81
CA ARG A 61 -15.11 10.94 17.29
C ARG A 61 -15.29 11.72 18.59
N GLN A 62 -14.36 11.61 19.53
CA GLN A 62 -14.40 12.29 20.84
C GLN A 62 -14.13 13.79 20.75
N HIS A 63 -13.11 14.16 19.97
CA HIS A 63 -12.58 15.53 19.91
C HIS A 63 -13.01 16.30 18.67
N ARG A 64 -13.76 15.66 17.74
CA ARG A 64 -14.24 16.26 16.50
C ARG A 64 -13.10 16.89 15.68
N LEU A 65 -12.05 16.12 15.45
CA LEU A 65 -10.84 16.61 14.78
C LEU A 65 -11.13 17.03 13.33
N GLY A 66 -12.07 16.34 12.67
CA GLY A 66 -12.38 16.47 11.26
C GLY A 66 -11.44 15.66 10.37
N GLU A 67 -11.92 15.33 9.16
CA GLU A 67 -11.29 14.35 8.27
C GLU A 67 -9.82 14.66 7.97
N GLU A 68 -9.50 15.89 7.64
CA GLU A 68 -8.11 16.31 7.29
C GLU A 68 -7.14 16.05 8.46
N ARG A 69 -7.46 16.52 9.67
CA ARG A 69 -6.56 16.34 10.82
C ARG A 69 -6.48 14.87 11.25
N ALA A 70 -7.62 14.19 11.24
CA ALA A 70 -7.68 12.78 11.59
C ALA A 70 -6.92 11.91 10.58
N HIS A 71 -6.99 12.24 9.28
CA HIS A 71 -6.21 11.56 8.25
C HIS A 71 -4.70 11.68 8.50
N TRP A 72 -4.18 12.88 8.75
CA TRP A 72 -2.76 13.08 9.04
C TRP A 72 -2.32 12.34 10.31
N LEU A 73 -3.15 12.35 11.36
CA LEU A 73 -2.87 11.61 12.58
C LEU A 73 -2.90 10.09 12.36
N ALA A 74 -3.80 9.62 11.48
CA ALA A 74 -3.82 8.21 11.09
C ALA A 74 -2.53 7.81 10.34
N LEU A 75 -1.97 8.68 9.50
CA LEU A 75 -0.68 8.42 8.85
C LEU A 75 0.47 8.32 9.85
N ASP A 76 0.44 9.07 10.96
CA ASP A 76 1.40 8.90 12.05
C ASP A 76 1.23 7.54 12.76
N ALA A 77 -0.01 7.05 12.88
CA ALA A 77 -0.27 5.70 13.37
C ALA A 77 0.28 4.61 12.43
N LEU A 78 0.28 4.85 11.09
CA LEU A 78 0.95 3.94 10.14
C LEU A 78 2.46 3.90 10.34
N ALA A 79 3.09 5.01 10.71
CA ALA A 79 4.52 5.02 11.02
C ALA A 79 4.82 4.16 12.26
N LEU A 80 3.97 4.19 13.28
CA LEU A 80 4.09 3.32 14.44
C LEU A 80 4.00 1.83 14.06
N THR A 81 3.00 1.45 13.27
CA THR A 81 2.82 0.05 12.86
C THR A 81 3.93 -0.43 11.91
N ALA A 82 4.48 0.44 11.07
CA ALA A 82 5.66 0.13 10.26
C ALA A 82 6.88 -0.18 11.15
N ARG A 83 7.10 0.59 12.23
CA ARG A 83 8.16 0.32 13.21
C ARG A 83 7.93 -0.98 13.98
N LEU A 84 6.68 -1.34 14.27
CA LEU A 84 6.35 -2.65 14.83
C LEU A 84 6.80 -3.77 13.88
N VAL A 85 6.43 -3.69 12.59
CA VAL A 85 6.82 -4.71 11.60
C VAL A 85 8.34 -4.79 11.47
N GLU A 86 9.05 -3.67 11.43
CA GLU A 86 10.53 -3.63 11.43
C GLU A 86 11.12 -4.34 12.66
N SER A 87 10.47 -4.23 13.82
CA SER A 87 10.94 -4.83 15.06
C SER A 87 10.72 -6.33 15.14
N VAL A 88 9.68 -6.86 14.48
CA VAL A 88 9.31 -8.29 14.56
C VAL A 88 9.74 -9.09 13.35
N TRP A 89 10.06 -8.44 12.22
CA TRP A 89 10.46 -9.09 10.98
C TRP A 89 11.78 -8.51 10.44
N SER A 90 12.86 -9.25 10.58
CA SER A 90 14.22 -8.76 10.32
C SER A 90 14.48 -8.24 8.89
N PRO A 91 13.86 -8.76 7.81
CA PRO A 91 13.99 -8.16 6.48
C PRO A 91 13.40 -6.77 6.33
N ALA A 92 12.42 -6.40 7.17
CA ALA A 92 11.78 -5.10 7.10
C ALA A 92 12.74 -3.94 7.46
N HIS A 93 12.58 -2.81 6.78
CA HIS A 93 13.37 -1.61 7.06
C HIS A 93 12.59 -0.34 6.71
N VAL A 94 12.25 0.47 7.72
CA VAL A 94 11.62 1.77 7.49
C VAL A 94 12.64 2.71 6.88
N THR A 95 12.39 3.17 5.65
CA THR A 95 13.39 3.92 4.88
C THR A 95 12.75 5.00 4.02
N GLN A 96 13.51 6.04 3.75
CA GLN A 96 13.17 7.11 2.82
C GLN A 96 13.22 6.61 1.38
N ARG A 97 12.57 7.36 0.48
CA ARG A 97 12.50 6.98 -0.94
C ARG A 97 13.87 6.87 -1.59
N GLU A 98 14.76 7.77 -1.29
CA GLU A 98 16.13 7.84 -1.81
C GLU A 98 17.02 6.67 -1.36
N ASP A 99 16.70 6.02 -0.23
CA ASP A 99 17.46 4.92 0.34
C ASP A 99 16.92 3.53 -0.04
N GLN A 100 15.81 3.46 -0.78
CA GLN A 100 15.16 2.18 -1.14
C GLN A 100 16.08 1.26 -1.94
N GLN A 101 16.83 1.81 -2.90
CA GLN A 101 17.78 1.03 -3.69
C GLN A 101 18.81 0.35 -2.78
N ARG A 102 19.39 1.09 -1.85
CA ARG A 102 20.35 0.55 -0.89
C ARG A 102 19.75 -0.54 -0.01
N ALA A 103 18.49 -0.39 0.39
CA ALA A 103 17.79 -1.41 1.17
C ALA A 103 17.64 -2.70 0.34
N TRP A 104 17.25 -2.63 -0.93
CA TRP A 104 17.16 -3.81 -1.80
C TRP A 104 18.53 -4.47 -2.05
N GLU A 105 19.60 -3.69 -2.24
CA GLU A 105 20.98 -4.20 -2.37
C GLU A 105 21.43 -4.97 -1.11
N GLN A 106 20.83 -4.65 0.05
CA GLN A 106 21.04 -5.35 1.32
C GLN A 106 20.00 -6.45 1.58
N GLU A 107 19.25 -6.85 0.54
CA GLU A 107 18.17 -7.84 0.64
C GLU A 107 17.10 -7.48 1.69
N ARG A 108 16.90 -6.17 1.94
CA ARG A 108 15.87 -5.67 2.85
C ARG A 108 14.58 -5.39 2.09
N VAL A 109 13.48 -5.32 2.82
CA VAL A 109 12.17 -4.89 2.34
C VAL A 109 11.88 -3.49 2.88
N PRO A 110 12.02 -2.44 2.03
CA PRO A 110 11.69 -1.08 2.43
C PRO A 110 10.24 -0.95 2.87
N LEU A 111 10.00 -0.39 4.06
CA LEU A 111 8.68 0.00 4.54
C LEU A 111 8.45 1.48 4.23
N VAL A 112 7.34 1.78 3.55
CA VAL A 112 7.01 3.14 3.11
C VAL A 112 6.50 3.98 4.28
N PRO A 113 7.12 5.13 4.59
CA PRO A 113 6.52 6.13 5.43
C PRO A 113 5.44 6.90 4.64
N ALA A 114 4.19 6.41 4.67
CA ALA A 114 3.10 6.88 3.83
C ALA A 114 2.86 8.41 3.93
N ARG A 115 3.01 8.98 5.14
CA ARG A 115 2.90 10.42 5.37
C ARG A 115 3.87 11.23 4.50
N GLU A 116 5.13 10.84 4.49
CA GLU A 116 6.18 11.56 3.76
C GLU A 116 5.98 11.51 2.24
N TRP A 117 5.46 10.38 1.75
CA TRP A 117 5.11 10.24 0.34
C TRP A 117 3.96 11.18 -0.06
N LEU A 118 2.91 11.26 0.75
CA LEU A 118 1.78 12.18 0.53
C LEU A 118 2.22 13.64 0.61
N GLU A 119 2.99 14.01 1.64
CA GLU A 119 3.55 15.35 1.76
C GLU A 119 4.45 15.72 0.56
N ALA A 120 5.24 14.77 0.08
CA ALA A 120 6.08 14.98 -1.10
C ALA A 120 5.26 15.14 -2.38
N ALA A 121 4.15 14.43 -2.53
CA ALA A 121 3.22 14.59 -3.65
C ALA A 121 2.56 15.97 -3.64
N ILE A 122 2.08 16.43 -2.49
CA ILE A 122 1.49 17.77 -2.31
C ILE A 122 2.52 18.85 -2.69
N ARG A 123 3.75 18.76 -2.18
CA ARG A 123 4.81 19.73 -2.51
C ARG A 123 5.17 19.77 -4.00
N ARG A 124 4.92 18.71 -4.75
CA ARG A 124 5.19 18.58 -6.19
C ARG A 124 3.96 18.77 -7.05
N GLU A 125 2.83 19.13 -6.45
CA GLU A 125 1.53 19.23 -7.14
C GLU A 125 1.16 17.94 -7.90
N THR A 126 1.63 16.79 -7.41
CA THR A 126 1.31 15.49 -7.98
C THR A 126 -0.05 15.06 -7.45
N PRO A 127 -0.97 14.56 -8.30
CA PRO A 127 -2.25 14.03 -7.84
C PRO A 127 -2.06 12.99 -6.73
N ALA A 128 -2.81 13.16 -5.64
CA ALA A 128 -2.78 12.27 -4.47
C ALA A 128 -4.21 11.92 -4.04
N PRO A 129 -4.42 10.79 -3.37
CA PRO A 129 -5.73 10.42 -2.83
C PRO A 129 -6.26 11.46 -1.85
N PRO A 130 -7.60 11.62 -1.75
CA PRO A 130 -8.20 12.57 -0.83
C PRO A 130 -7.90 12.24 0.64
N HIS A 131 -7.77 13.28 1.47
CA HIS A 131 -7.45 13.16 2.89
C HIS A 131 -8.73 12.93 3.71
N THR A 132 -9.29 11.75 3.58
CA THR A 132 -10.53 11.33 4.26
C THR A 132 -10.41 9.94 4.87
N TRP A 133 -11.35 9.57 5.73
CA TRP A 133 -11.44 8.21 6.25
C TRP A 133 -11.76 7.14 5.18
N ASN A 134 -12.30 7.57 4.03
CA ASN A 134 -12.54 6.70 2.88
C ASN A 134 -11.27 6.38 2.08
N THR A 135 -10.14 7.02 2.41
CA THR A 135 -8.83 6.68 1.86
C THR A 135 -8.05 5.89 2.90
N THR A 136 -7.89 4.60 2.67
CA THR A 136 -7.10 3.75 3.56
C THR A 136 -5.75 3.36 2.92
N THR A 137 -5.00 2.53 3.60
CA THR A 137 -3.73 2.00 3.09
C THR A 137 -3.87 1.15 1.83
N ASP A 138 -5.07 0.66 1.49
CA ASP A 138 -5.31 -0.02 0.21
C ASP A 138 -5.16 0.97 -0.95
N THR A 139 -5.87 2.10 -0.89
CA THR A 139 -5.73 3.18 -1.89
C THR A 139 -4.33 3.78 -1.91
N ILE A 140 -3.71 4.01 -0.74
CA ILE A 140 -2.33 4.51 -0.68
C ILE A 140 -1.35 3.56 -1.38
N ALA A 141 -1.48 2.26 -1.18
CA ALA A 141 -0.63 1.26 -1.84
C ALA A 141 -0.86 1.22 -3.35
N ALA A 142 -2.11 1.32 -3.81
CA ALA A 142 -2.45 1.41 -5.23
C ALA A 142 -1.89 2.68 -5.87
N TRP A 143 -2.01 3.83 -5.20
CA TRP A 143 -1.44 5.09 -5.62
C TRP A 143 0.10 5.03 -5.72
N ILE A 144 0.78 4.43 -4.73
CA ILE A 144 2.23 4.22 -4.78
C ILE A 144 2.61 3.30 -5.93
N ALA A 145 1.83 2.24 -6.20
CA ALA A 145 2.04 1.38 -7.36
C ALA A 145 1.95 2.16 -8.67
N SER A 146 0.99 3.09 -8.79
CA SER A 146 0.86 4.00 -9.94
C SER A 146 2.08 4.92 -10.08
N LEU A 147 2.47 5.59 -8.99
CA LEU A 147 3.61 6.54 -8.98
C LEU A 147 4.95 5.88 -9.32
N THR A 148 5.12 4.63 -8.91
CA THR A 148 6.37 3.88 -9.09
C THR A 148 6.36 2.98 -10.30
N GLN A 149 5.22 2.86 -11.00
CA GLN A 149 5.01 1.92 -12.11
C GLN A 149 5.34 0.47 -11.71
N ALA A 150 4.97 0.08 -10.49
CA ALA A 150 5.19 -1.28 -10.01
C ALA A 150 4.41 -2.30 -10.85
N GLU A 151 4.98 -3.49 -11.02
CA GLU A 151 4.40 -4.56 -11.84
C GLU A 151 3.18 -5.19 -11.17
N SER A 152 3.18 -5.26 -9.83
CA SER A 152 2.12 -5.92 -9.07
C SER A 152 1.82 -5.22 -7.74
N LEU A 153 0.60 -5.44 -7.24
CA LEU A 153 0.14 -5.06 -5.91
C LEU A 153 -0.32 -6.32 -5.16
N TRP A 154 0.26 -6.56 -4.00
CA TRP A 154 -0.10 -7.66 -3.13
C TRP A 154 -0.90 -7.14 -1.95
N LEU A 155 -2.14 -7.58 -1.82
CA LEU A 155 -3.03 -7.28 -0.70
C LEU A 155 -2.98 -8.44 0.29
N LEU A 156 -2.22 -8.29 1.37
CA LEU A 156 -2.20 -9.25 2.46
C LEU A 156 -3.34 -8.88 3.43
N LYS A 157 -4.34 -9.74 3.48
CA LYS A 157 -5.60 -9.52 4.19
C LYS A 157 -5.85 -10.60 5.23
N SER A 158 -6.81 -10.38 6.10
CA SER A 158 -7.26 -11.35 7.13
C SER A 158 -8.51 -12.13 6.74
N VAL A 159 -8.94 -12.00 5.49
CA VAL A 159 -10.17 -12.58 4.94
C VAL A 159 -9.93 -13.19 3.57
N PRO A 160 -10.77 -14.17 3.16
CA PRO A 160 -10.66 -14.80 1.84
C PRO A 160 -10.77 -13.81 0.68
N CYS A 161 -10.18 -14.18 -0.46
CA CYS A 161 -10.27 -13.39 -1.69
C CYS A 161 -11.72 -13.32 -2.17
N PRO A 162 -12.26 -12.11 -2.42
CA PRO A 162 -13.59 -11.98 -3.03
C PRO A 162 -13.54 -12.34 -4.51
N ALA A 163 -14.71 -12.64 -5.09
CA ALA A 163 -14.84 -13.04 -6.49
C ALA A 163 -14.41 -11.97 -7.50
N SER A 164 -14.42 -10.70 -7.11
CA SER A 164 -14.02 -9.58 -7.98
C SER A 164 -13.68 -8.33 -7.16
N LEU A 165 -13.02 -7.35 -7.78
CA LEU A 165 -12.75 -6.05 -7.18
C LEU A 165 -14.05 -5.33 -6.79
N ALA A 166 -15.09 -5.37 -7.63
CA ALA A 166 -16.39 -4.77 -7.30
C ALA A 166 -16.99 -5.42 -6.05
N ARG A 167 -16.85 -6.74 -5.89
CA ARG A 167 -17.30 -7.43 -4.69
C ARG A 167 -16.45 -7.08 -3.48
N ALA A 168 -15.15 -6.89 -3.64
CA ALA A 168 -14.26 -6.41 -2.57
C ALA A 168 -14.72 -5.06 -2.01
N THR A 169 -15.04 -4.10 -2.89
CA THR A 169 -15.55 -2.78 -2.49
C THR A 169 -16.91 -2.87 -1.83
N GLN A 170 -17.86 -3.67 -2.37
CA GLN A 170 -19.18 -3.85 -1.77
C GLN A 170 -19.16 -4.46 -0.36
N LEU A 171 -18.13 -5.23 -0.05
CA LEU A 171 -17.92 -5.88 1.24
C LEU A 171 -17.00 -5.10 2.17
N ASP A 172 -16.61 -3.87 1.82
CA ASP A 172 -15.67 -3.03 2.54
C ASP A 172 -14.30 -3.71 2.80
N LEU A 173 -13.93 -4.64 1.92
CA LEU A 173 -12.64 -5.34 1.99
C LEU A 173 -11.49 -4.52 1.41
N VAL A 174 -11.82 -3.56 0.55
CA VAL A 174 -10.97 -2.45 0.11
C VAL A 174 -11.77 -1.16 0.22
N ASP A 175 -11.10 -0.03 0.40
CA ASP A 175 -11.78 1.25 0.53
C ASP A 175 -12.39 1.74 -0.81
N PRO A 176 -13.35 2.68 -0.77
CA PRO A 176 -14.09 3.13 -1.96
C PRO A 176 -13.21 3.73 -3.06
N HIS A 177 -12.08 4.35 -2.70
CA HIS A 177 -11.18 4.99 -3.66
C HIS A 177 -10.19 4.02 -4.32
N PHE A 178 -10.07 2.79 -3.81
CA PHE A 178 -9.09 1.82 -4.27
C PHE A 178 -9.13 1.58 -5.79
N ALA A 179 -10.33 1.41 -6.35
CA ALA A 179 -10.50 1.14 -7.78
C ALA A 179 -10.09 2.33 -8.67
N GLU A 180 -10.35 3.55 -8.21
CA GLU A 180 -10.01 4.79 -8.90
C GLU A 180 -8.47 4.97 -8.98
N TRP A 181 -7.79 4.72 -7.87
CA TRP A 181 -6.35 4.94 -7.74
C TRP A 181 -5.49 3.75 -8.17
N SER A 182 -6.10 2.62 -8.49
CA SER A 182 -5.40 1.46 -9.05
C SER A 182 -5.17 1.65 -10.55
N PRO A 183 -3.90 1.64 -11.05
CA PRO A 183 -3.63 1.80 -12.48
C PRO A 183 -4.19 0.64 -13.31
N ALA A 184 -4.56 0.93 -14.55
CA ALA A 184 -4.96 -0.12 -15.49
C ALA A 184 -3.79 -1.07 -15.72
N GLY A 185 -4.06 -2.37 -15.81
CA GLY A 185 -3.04 -3.40 -16.07
C GLY A 185 -2.22 -3.80 -14.81
N LEU A 186 -2.40 -3.15 -13.65
CA LEU A 186 -1.76 -3.58 -12.42
C LEU A 186 -2.26 -4.98 -12.02
N LEU A 187 -1.34 -5.91 -11.84
CA LEU A 187 -1.66 -7.25 -11.33
C LEU A 187 -1.94 -7.17 -9.82
N ILE A 188 -3.16 -7.51 -9.41
CA ILE A 188 -3.53 -7.46 -7.99
C ILE A 188 -3.60 -8.88 -7.46
N HIS A 189 -2.73 -9.19 -6.49
CA HIS A 189 -2.70 -10.46 -5.77
C HIS A 189 -3.37 -10.29 -4.42
N TRP A 190 -4.23 -11.23 -4.07
CA TRP A 190 -4.88 -11.29 -2.77
C TRP A 190 -4.38 -12.51 -2.01
N VAL A 191 -3.99 -12.31 -0.76
CA VAL A 191 -3.58 -13.39 0.12
C VAL A 191 -4.29 -13.27 1.46
N ASN A 192 -5.09 -14.27 1.84
CA ASN A 192 -5.57 -14.38 3.20
C ASN A 192 -4.43 -14.92 4.09
N LEU A 193 -3.80 -14.02 4.83
CA LEU A 193 -2.64 -14.38 5.64
C LEU A 193 -3.01 -15.13 6.93
N ARG A 194 -4.31 -15.24 7.27
CA ARG A 194 -4.79 -16.05 8.41
C ARG A 194 -5.00 -17.50 8.06
N ASP A 195 -5.01 -17.88 6.79
CA ASP A 195 -5.11 -19.28 6.40
C ASP A 195 -3.91 -20.05 6.88
N SER A 196 -4.12 -21.34 7.22
CA SER A 196 -3.05 -22.25 7.61
C SER A 196 -2.01 -22.45 6.49
N THR A 197 -2.46 -22.35 5.25
CA THR A 197 -1.62 -22.38 4.04
C THR A 197 -2.05 -21.20 3.16
N PRO A 198 -1.44 -20.02 3.34
CA PRO A 198 -1.80 -18.84 2.55
C PRO A 198 -1.62 -19.11 1.06
N GLN A 199 -2.69 -18.92 0.30
CA GLN A 199 -2.67 -19.05 -1.15
C GLN A 199 -2.75 -17.69 -1.80
N GLN A 200 -1.94 -17.49 -2.85
CA GLN A 200 -2.01 -16.33 -3.71
C GLN A 200 -3.14 -16.52 -4.71
N LEU A 201 -4.08 -15.60 -4.72
CA LEU A 201 -5.15 -15.55 -5.71
C LEU A 201 -5.07 -14.23 -6.48
N MET A 202 -5.41 -14.26 -7.78
CA MET A 202 -5.55 -13.05 -8.59
C MET A 202 -6.93 -12.45 -8.36
N LEU A 203 -6.98 -11.17 -8.04
CA LEU A 203 -8.23 -10.46 -7.95
C LEU A 203 -8.70 -10.06 -9.34
N ASP A 204 -9.83 -10.61 -9.76
CA ASP A 204 -10.43 -10.27 -11.04
C ASP A 204 -10.87 -8.80 -11.09
N ARG A 205 -10.46 -8.12 -12.14
CA ARG A 205 -10.74 -6.72 -12.38
C ARG A 205 -11.45 -6.57 -13.73
N PRO A 206 -12.68 -6.06 -13.74
CA PRO A 206 -13.36 -5.80 -15.00
C PRO A 206 -12.54 -4.79 -15.81
N GLU A 207 -12.38 -5.04 -17.10
CA GLU A 207 -11.82 -4.06 -18.03
C GLU A 207 -12.63 -2.76 -17.90
N ARG A 208 -11.94 -1.62 -17.80
CA ARG A 208 -12.65 -0.33 -17.88
C ARG A 208 -13.35 -0.31 -19.26
N PRO A 209 -14.67 0.01 -19.33
CA PRO A 209 -15.31 0.25 -20.62
C PRO A 209 -14.47 1.31 -21.34
N GLY A 210 -14.01 0.95 -22.55
CA GLY A 210 -13.03 1.73 -23.30
C GLY A 210 -13.41 3.19 -23.36
N VAL A 211 -12.47 4.05 -22.99
CA VAL A 211 -12.50 5.45 -23.41
C VAL A 211 -12.43 5.39 -24.95
N ALA A 212 -13.57 5.67 -25.57
CA ALA A 212 -13.65 5.78 -27.01
C ALA A 212 -12.56 6.74 -27.48
N THR A 213 -11.60 6.25 -28.22
CA THR A 213 -10.61 7.06 -28.93
C THR A 213 -11.41 8.04 -29.79
N PRO A 214 -11.22 9.38 -29.66
CA PRO A 214 -11.86 10.31 -30.61
C PRO A 214 -11.38 9.92 -32.00
N GLY A 215 -12.32 9.49 -32.86
CA GLY A 215 -12.03 9.18 -34.23
C GLY A 215 -11.32 10.38 -34.89
N LEU A 216 -10.17 10.11 -35.47
CA LEU A 216 -9.60 10.97 -36.51
C LEU A 216 -10.65 11.05 -37.61
N CYS A 217 -11.29 12.21 -37.75
CA CYS A 217 -12.01 12.54 -38.98
C CYS A 217 -10.96 12.83 -40.03
N ASP A 218 -11.07 12.06 -41.12
CA ASP A 218 -10.42 12.34 -42.41
C ASP A 218 -10.80 13.72 -42.97
#